data_3ec97ce68c56d84d5a6d251958e0241c
#
_entry.id   3ec97ce68c56d84d5a6d251958e0241c
#
_cell.length_a   1.000
_cell.length_b   1.000
_cell.length_c   1.000
_cell.angle_alpha   90.00
_cell.angle_beta   90.00
_cell.angle_gamma   90.00
#
_symmetry.space_group_name_H-M   'P 1'
#
loop_
_entity.id
_entity.type
_entity.pdbx_description
1 polymer ?
#
loop_
_entity_poly.entity_id
_entity_poly.type
_entity_poly.pdbx_seq_one_letter_code
_entity_poly.pdbx_strand_id
1 'polypeptide(L)'
;MRKKDRHWSETPATHWLKRHGVTFTPHTYHYVDRGGTAESSKQLGWPEHAVVKTLVMQNEKAEPLVVLMHGDCSVSTKALARAAGYKSIEPCSPVVAQRHSGYLVGGTSPFGLRKDIPIYLETSILKLEKILINGGARGFLLEISPQILVDVLGAVTVSCALAA
;
A
#
# COMPACT_ATOMS: atom_id res chain seq x y z
N MET A 1 -1.28 -22.65 -18.77
CA MET A 1 -0.95 -22.23 -18.64
C MET A 1 -0.56 -21.45 -18.76
N ARG A 2 -0.66 -21.05 -18.96
CA ARG A 2 -0.02 -20.56 -19.00
C ARG A 2 0.37 -19.52 -18.31
N LYS A 3 0.61 -19.42 -17.26
CA LYS A 3 1.02 -18.50 -16.43
C LYS A 3 2.25 -17.89 -16.79
N LYS A 4 2.95 -18.43 -17.67
CA LYS A 4 4.14 -17.82 -18.08
C LYS A 4 3.78 -16.53 -18.70
N ASP A 5 2.58 -16.33 -19.09
CA ASP A 5 2.19 -15.07 -19.68
C ASP A 5 2.04 -14.01 -18.64
N ARG A 6 2.02 -14.43 -17.38
CA ARG A 6 1.85 -13.49 -16.33
C ARG A 6 3.15 -13.07 -15.78
N HIS A 7 4.08 -12.84 -16.64
CA HIS A 7 5.43 -12.48 -16.23
C HIS A 7 5.45 -11.16 -15.47
N TRP A 8 6.18 -11.13 -14.38
CA TRP A 8 6.43 -9.92 -13.61
C TRP A 8 7.92 -9.86 -13.26
N SER A 9 8.41 -8.65 -13.04
CA SER A 9 9.82 -8.43 -12.72
C SER A 9 10.01 -8.21 -11.23
N GLU A 10 11.18 -8.57 -10.73
CA GLU A 10 11.52 -8.27 -9.34
C GLU A 10 11.51 -6.77 -9.11
N THR A 11 11.12 -6.38 -7.92
CA THR A 11 11.06 -4.99 -7.49
C THR A 11 11.77 -4.89 -6.14
N PRO A 12 12.04 -3.67 -5.64
CA PRO A 12 12.53 -3.55 -4.27
C PRO A 12 11.60 -4.21 -3.25
N ALA A 13 10.28 -4.16 -3.51
CA ALA A 13 9.29 -4.79 -2.62
C ALA A 13 9.43 -6.31 -2.60
N THR A 14 9.54 -6.94 -3.76
CA THR A 14 9.65 -8.40 -3.83
C THR A 14 10.96 -8.87 -3.23
N HIS A 15 12.05 -8.13 -3.45
CA HIS A 15 13.33 -8.44 -2.83
C HIS A 15 13.24 -8.36 -1.31
N TRP A 16 12.58 -7.31 -0.81
CA TRP A 16 12.41 -7.12 0.63
C TRP A 16 11.66 -8.30 1.24
N LEU A 17 10.54 -8.68 0.61
CA LEU A 17 9.71 -9.78 1.10
C LEU A 17 10.49 -11.10 1.12
N LYS A 18 11.23 -11.38 0.07
CA LYS A 18 12.04 -12.60 -0.01
C LYS A 18 13.11 -12.63 1.09
N ARG A 19 13.77 -11.49 1.32
CA ARG A 19 14.78 -11.42 2.37
C ARG A 19 14.20 -11.65 3.76
N HIS A 20 12.92 -11.34 3.94
CA HIS A 20 12.24 -11.51 5.23
C HIS A 20 11.45 -12.82 5.29
N GLY A 21 11.65 -13.71 4.32
CA GLY A 21 11.02 -15.04 4.35
C GLY A 21 9.52 -15.02 4.13
N VAL A 22 8.99 -13.98 3.50
CA VAL A 22 7.56 -13.84 3.24
C VAL A 22 7.23 -14.38 1.86
N THR A 23 6.28 -15.31 1.80
CA THR A 23 5.78 -15.81 0.51
C THR A 23 4.57 -14.95 0.12
N PHE A 24 4.38 -14.82 -1.18
CA PHE A 24 3.26 -14.05 -1.72
C PHE A 24 2.83 -14.65 -3.04
N THR A 25 1.59 -14.37 -3.45
CA THR A 25 1.09 -14.77 -4.75
C THR A 25 1.03 -13.52 -5.63
N PRO A 26 1.78 -13.49 -6.74
CA PRO A 26 1.77 -12.32 -7.63
C PRO A 26 0.52 -12.29 -8.49
N HIS A 27 0.01 -11.09 -8.74
CA HIS A 27 -1.11 -10.84 -9.64
C HIS A 27 -0.73 -9.69 -10.56
N THR A 28 -0.96 -9.85 -11.85
CA THR A 28 -0.74 -8.78 -12.81
C THR A 28 -2.06 -8.37 -13.42
N TYR A 29 -2.18 -7.10 -13.75
CA TYR A 29 -3.37 -6.58 -14.40
C TYR A 29 -2.94 -5.47 -15.36
N HIS A 30 -3.84 -5.08 -16.26
CA HIS A 30 -3.54 -4.02 -17.22
C HIS A 30 -3.70 -2.67 -16.53
N TYR A 31 -2.58 -1.98 -16.31
CA TYR A 31 -2.60 -0.69 -15.62
C TYR A 31 -3.36 0.35 -16.44
N VAL A 32 -4.27 1.05 -15.77
CA VAL A 32 -5.02 2.16 -16.36
C VAL A 32 -4.69 3.40 -15.56
N ASP A 33 -4.23 4.45 -16.24
CA ASP A 33 -3.87 5.68 -15.56
C ASP A 33 -5.07 6.23 -14.82
N ARG A 34 -4.88 6.55 -13.53
CA ARG A 34 -5.93 7.03 -12.63
C ARG A 34 -7.04 6.01 -12.37
N GLY A 35 -6.83 4.76 -12.75
CA GLY A 35 -7.82 3.71 -12.49
C GLY A 35 -7.92 3.34 -11.03
N GLY A 36 -6.81 3.44 -10.30
CA GLY A 36 -6.78 3.17 -8.86
C GLY A 36 -7.17 1.76 -8.50
N THR A 37 -7.56 1.58 -7.24
CA THR A 37 -7.95 0.26 -6.73
C THR A 37 -9.27 -0.21 -7.32
N ALA A 38 -10.12 0.69 -7.79
CA ALA A 38 -11.37 0.30 -8.46
C ALA A 38 -11.07 -0.49 -9.73
N GLU A 39 -10.08 -0.06 -10.49
CA GLU A 39 -9.73 -0.74 -11.73
C GLU A 39 -9.08 -2.10 -11.48
N SER A 40 -8.12 -2.17 -10.54
CA SER A 40 -7.47 -3.44 -10.25
C SER A 40 -8.45 -4.44 -9.63
N SER A 41 -9.34 -3.98 -8.75
CA SER A 41 -10.37 -4.82 -8.15
C SER A 41 -11.27 -5.41 -9.23
N LYS A 42 -11.69 -4.60 -10.19
CA LYS A 42 -12.54 -5.04 -11.28
C LYS A 42 -11.83 -6.10 -12.15
N GLN A 43 -10.60 -5.84 -12.54
CA GLN A 43 -9.86 -6.76 -13.41
C GLN A 43 -9.54 -8.08 -12.73
N LEU A 44 -9.19 -8.05 -11.43
CA LEU A 44 -8.78 -9.24 -10.72
C LEU A 44 -9.92 -9.97 -10.02
N GLY A 45 -11.11 -9.36 -9.99
CA GLY A 45 -12.27 -10.00 -9.38
C GLY A 45 -12.23 -10.04 -7.87
N TRP A 46 -11.56 -9.08 -7.25
CA TRP A 46 -11.48 -8.97 -5.79
C TRP A 46 -12.35 -7.81 -5.31
N PRO A 47 -12.92 -7.90 -4.08
CA PRO A 47 -13.60 -6.72 -3.52
C PRO A 47 -12.60 -5.59 -3.34
N GLU A 48 -12.99 -4.37 -3.70
CA GLU A 48 -12.10 -3.23 -3.55
C GLU A 48 -11.69 -3.01 -2.09
N HIS A 49 -12.56 -3.40 -1.16
CA HIS A 49 -12.27 -3.33 0.27
C HIS A 49 -11.03 -4.14 0.66
N ALA A 50 -10.72 -5.20 -0.08
CA ALA A 50 -9.55 -6.04 0.18
C ALA A 50 -8.32 -5.63 -0.65
N VAL A 51 -8.44 -4.61 -1.49
CA VAL A 51 -7.31 -4.07 -2.24
C VAL A 51 -6.78 -2.88 -1.46
N VAL A 52 -5.62 -3.05 -0.85
CA VAL A 52 -5.04 -2.05 0.05
C VAL A 52 -4.17 -1.10 -0.73
N LYS A 53 -4.41 0.19 -0.54
CA LYS A 53 -3.62 1.23 -1.20
C LYS A 53 -2.56 1.78 -0.24
N THR A 54 -1.41 2.10 -0.80
CA THR A 54 -0.25 2.63 -0.07
C THR A 54 -0.16 4.11 -0.37
N LEU A 55 -0.40 4.95 0.63
CA LEU A 55 -0.47 6.39 0.45
C LEU A 55 0.70 7.06 1.16
N VAL A 56 1.47 7.86 0.43
CA VAL A 56 2.57 8.62 1.01
C VAL A 56 2.05 9.99 1.39
N MET A 57 2.16 10.33 2.64
CA MET A 57 1.68 11.59 3.19
C MET A 57 2.80 12.30 3.94
N GLN A 58 2.54 13.49 4.41
CA GLN A 58 3.51 14.23 5.20
C GLN A 58 2.83 14.96 6.33
N ASN A 59 3.56 15.16 7.41
CA ASN A 59 3.05 15.90 8.57
C ASN A 59 3.32 17.40 8.42
N GLU A 60 3.03 18.18 9.46
CA GLU A 60 3.20 19.65 9.43
C GLU A 60 4.65 20.07 9.24
N LYS A 61 5.61 19.19 9.48
CA LYS A 61 7.04 19.48 9.27
C LYS A 61 7.54 18.94 7.94
N ALA A 62 6.63 18.55 7.06
CA ALA A 62 6.95 17.94 5.78
C ALA A 62 7.74 16.64 5.91
N GLU A 63 7.61 15.95 7.03
CA GLU A 63 8.21 14.62 7.22
C GLU A 63 7.28 13.56 6.67
N PRO A 64 7.80 12.58 5.92
CA PRO A 64 6.94 11.59 5.27
C PRO A 64 6.42 10.53 6.23
N LEU A 65 5.26 10.01 5.89
CA LEU A 65 4.68 8.82 6.51
C LEU A 65 3.88 8.06 5.45
N VAL A 66 3.65 6.79 5.70
CA VAL A 66 2.86 5.95 4.81
C VAL A 66 1.62 5.49 5.55
N VAL A 67 0.48 5.49 4.86
CA VAL A 67 -0.78 4.99 5.38
C VAL A 67 -1.28 3.89 4.47
N LEU A 68 -1.62 2.75 5.06
CA LEU A 68 -2.20 1.62 4.34
C LEU A 68 -3.70 1.63 4.62
N MET A 69 -4.51 1.74 3.55
CA MET A 69 -5.95 1.94 3.65
C MET A 69 -6.69 1.04 2.68
N HIS A 70 -7.91 0.64 3.04
CA HIS A 70 -8.82 -0.06 2.12
C HIS A 70 -9.01 0.75 0.85
N GLY A 71 -9.05 0.06 -0.29
CA GLY A 71 -9.21 0.74 -1.57
C GLY A 71 -10.48 1.57 -1.67
N ASP A 72 -11.56 1.11 -1.04
CA ASP A 72 -12.86 1.76 -1.08
C ASP A 72 -13.09 2.79 0.04
N CYS A 73 -12.04 3.10 0.81
CA CYS A 73 -12.14 4.08 1.90
C CYS A 73 -11.17 5.22 1.69
N SER A 74 -11.44 6.33 2.35
CA SER A 74 -10.52 7.47 2.42
C SER A 74 -9.88 7.53 3.79
N VAL A 75 -8.80 8.28 3.90
CA VAL A 75 -8.11 8.47 5.18
C VAL A 75 -8.67 9.70 5.87
N SER A 76 -9.08 9.55 7.14
CA SER A 76 -9.33 10.70 8.00
C SER A 76 -7.98 11.22 8.46
N THR A 77 -7.50 12.29 7.83
CA THR A 77 -6.20 12.86 8.18
C THR A 77 -6.23 13.43 9.60
N LYS A 78 -7.38 13.88 10.06
CA LYS A 78 -7.52 14.35 11.44
C LYS A 78 -7.35 13.23 12.44
N ALA A 79 -8.03 12.09 12.21
CA ALA A 79 -7.93 10.95 13.11
C ALA A 79 -6.52 10.38 13.10
N LEU A 80 -5.90 10.31 11.93
CA LEU A 80 -4.54 9.81 11.81
C LEU A 80 -3.55 10.73 12.53
N ALA A 81 -3.68 12.04 12.34
CA ALA A 81 -2.79 13.00 13.00
C ALA A 81 -2.90 12.89 14.52
N ARG A 82 -4.13 12.77 15.02
CA ARG A 82 -4.35 12.62 16.46
C ARG A 82 -3.71 11.34 16.99
N ALA A 83 -3.89 10.23 16.27
CA ALA A 83 -3.34 8.95 16.71
C ALA A 83 -1.82 8.92 16.66
N ALA A 84 -1.23 9.57 15.66
CA ALA A 84 0.22 9.56 15.45
C ALA A 84 0.95 10.69 16.21
N GLY A 85 0.20 11.63 16.80
CA GLY A 85 0.82 12.73 17.54
C GLY A 85 1.31 13.87 16.66
N TYR A 86 0.73 14.04 15.47
CA TYR A 86 1.07 15.14 14.56
C TYR A 86 0.01 16.23 14.63
N LYS A 87 0.37 17.44 14.24
CA LYS A 87 -0.58 18.55 14.20
C LYS A 87 -1.47 18.44 12.98
N SER A 88 -0.91 18.06 11.84
CA SER A 88 -1.67 17.92 10.60
C SER A 88 -0.99 16.94 9.69
N ILE A 89 -1.77 16.36 8.78
CA ILE A 89 -1.27 15.41 7.78
C ILE A 89 -1.95 15.75 6.46
N GLU A 90 -1.19 15.71 5.38
CA GLU A 90 -1.71 15.94 4.04
C GLU A 90 -1.02 14.99 3.05
N PRO A 91 -1.64 14.67 1.92
CA PRO A 91 -0.99 13.86 0.90
C PRO A 91 0.22 14.59 0.32
N CYS A 92 1.27 13.82 0.01
CA CYS A 92 2.39 14.36 -0.74
C CYS A 92 2.01 14.52 -2.21
N SER A 93 2.63 15.48 -2.89
CA SER A 93 2.52 15.55 -4.34
C SER A 93 3.17 14.31 -4.96
N PRO A 94 2.83 13.94 -6.21
CA PRO A 94 3.45 12.76 -6.84
C PRO A 94 4.97 12.81 -6.86
N VAL A 95 5.56 13.95 -7.16
CA VAL A 95 7.02 14.09 -7.21
C VAL A 95 7.62 13.82 -5.84
N VAL A 96 7.03 14.40 -4.79
CA VAL A 96 7.53 14.24 -3.42
C VAL A 96 7.35 12.81 -2.95
N ALA A 97 6.18 12.20 -3.25
CA ALA A 97 5.92 10.82 -2.89
C ALA A 97 6.93 9.88 -3.53
N GLN A 98 7.25 10.09 -4.81
CA GLN A 98 8.23 9.27 -5.51
C GLN A 98 9.63 9.43 -4.93
N ARG A 99 9.98 10.66 -4.55
CA ARG A 99 11.29 10.92 -3.95
C ARG A 99 11.45 10.19 -2.63
N HIS A 100 10.41 10.17 -1.80
CA HIS A 100 10.47 9.51 -0.50
C HIS A 100 10.38 7.99 -0.62
N SER A 101 9.47 7.48 -1.43
CA SER A 101 9.20 6.04 -1.47
C SER A 101 10.14 5.26 -2.37
N GLY A 102 10.61 5.88 -3.44
CA GLY A 102 11.39 5.20 -4.48
C GLY A 102 10.51 4.50 -5.51
N TYR A 103 9.19 4.71 -5.45
CA TYR A 103 8.24 4.09 -6.38
C TYR A 103 7.45 5.14 -7.14
N LEU A 104 6.99 4.79 -8.32
CA LEU A 104 6.09 5.65 -9.09
C LEU A 104 4.69 5.61 -8.48
N VAL A 105 3.99 6.73 -8.54
CA VAL A 105 2.59 6.78 -8.15
C VAL A 105 1.82 5.76 -8.99
N GLY A 106 0.94 4.99 -8.36
CA GLY A 106 0.26 3.87 -9.00
C GLY A 106 1.02 2.57 -8.85
N GLY A 107 2.28 2.62 -8.44
CA GLY A 107 3.10 1.44 -8.18
C GLY A 107 3.83 1.52 -6.85
N THR A 108 3.27 2.23 -5.87
CA THR A 108 3.90 2.40 -4.57
C THR A 108 3.62 1.21 -3.66
N SER A 109 4.67 0.60 -3.13
CA SER A 109 4.58 -0.50 -2.18
C SER A 109 5.08 -0.03 -0.81
N PRO A 110 4.56 -0.60 0.29
CA PRO A 110 5.12 -0.29 1.61
C PRO A 110 6.39 -1.07 1.91
N PHE A 111 6.71 -2.08 1.09
CA PHE A 111 7.90 -2.91 1.29
C PHE A 111 9.08 -2.35 0.51
N GLY A 112 10.25 -2.35 1.10
CA GLY A 112 11.45 -1.91 0.41
C GLY A 112 11.48 -0.42 0.09
N LEU A 113 10.89 0.40 0.95
CA LEU A 113 10.89 1.85 0.77
C LEU A 113 12.32 2.39 0.75
N ARG A 114 12.54 3.45 -0.05
CA ARG A 114 13.86 4.07 -0.17
C ARG A 114 14.36 4.61 1.15
N LYS A 115 13.46 5.17 1.96
CA LYS A 115 13.78 5.74 3.26
C LYS A 115 13.08 4.97 4.36
N ASP A 116 13.60 5.07 5.57
CA ASP A 116 12.93 4.51 6.74
C ASP A 116 11.81 5.47 7.13
N ILE A 117 10.60 5.13 6.74
CA ILE A 117 9.42 5.98 6.91
C ILE A 117 8.43 5.29 7.83
N PRO A 118 7.82 6.01 8.79
CA PRO A 118 6.76 5.42 9.62
C PRO A 118 5.60 4.93 8.75
N ILE A 119 5.07 3.75 9.08
CA ILE A 119 3.97 3.14 8.34
C ILE A 119 2.81 2.92 9.30
N TYR A 120 1.64 3.45 8.93
CA TYR A 120 0.41 3.30 9.70
C TYR A 120 -0.55 2.41 8.91
N LEU A 121 -1.26 1.55 9.62
CA LEU A 121 -2.17 0.57 9.02
C LEU A 121 -3.56 0.76 9.60
N GLU A 122 -4.54 0.96 8.73
CA GLU A 122 -5.93 0.98 9.17
C GLU A 122 -6.26 -0.37 9.82
N THR A 123 -6.64 -0.32 11.09
CA THR A 123 -6.85 -1.52 11.92
C THR A 123 -7.80 -2.53 11.28
N SER A 124 -8.87 -2.06 10.65
CA SER A 124 -9.89 -2.97 10.10
C SER A 124 -9.37 -3.84 8.97
N ILE A 125 -8.24 -3.49 8.36
CA ILE A 125 -7.62 -4.33 7.33
C ILE A 125 -7.24 -5.70 7.91
N LEU A 126 -6.89 -5.76 9.19
CA LEU A 126 -6.49 -7.00 9.84
C LEU A 126 -7.64 -8.00 9.97
N LYS A 127 -8.88 -7.57 9.78
CA LYS A 127 -10.04 -8.46 9.82
C LYS A 127 -10.21 -9.25 8.53
N LEU A 128 -9.51 -8.88 7.47
CA LEU A 128 -9.58 -9.58 6.20
C LEU A 128 -8.67 -10.79 6.22
N GLU A 129 -9.08 -11.85 5.52
CA GLU A 129 -8.28 -13.07 5.47
C GLU A 129 -7.08 -12.91 4.55
N LYS A 130 -7.28 -12.28 3.41
CA LYS A 130 -6.24 -12.01 2.43
C LYS A 130 -6.45 -10.62 1.85
N ILE A 131 -5.36 -9.99 1.46
CA ILE A 131 -5.41 -8.69 0.81
C ILE A 131 -4.54 -8.70 -0.45
N LEU A 132 -4.84 -7.74 -1.33
CA LEU A 132 -3.95 -7.39 -2.43
C LEU A 132 -3.30 -6.06 -2.10
N ILE A 133 -1.99 -5.98 -2.31
CA ILE A 133 -1.25 -4.75 -2.05
C ILE A 133 -0.18 -4.60 -3.13
N ASN A 134 0.17 -3.37 -3.50
CA ASN A 134 1.05 -3.16 -4.63
C ASN A 134 2.44 -3.76 -4.39
N GLY A 135 2.95 -4.42 -5.41
CA GLY A 135 4.25 -5.07 -5.38
C GLY A 135 5.42 -4.22 -5.84
N GLY A 136 5.20 -2.92 -6.06
CA GLY A 136 6.30 -2.02 -6.42
C GLY A 136 6.38 -1.70 -7.90
N ALA A 137 5.31 -1.96 -8.66
CA ALA A 137 5.22 -1.60 -10.06
C ALA A 137 3.76 -1.41 -10.43
N ARG A 138 3.50 -0.58 -11.41
CA ARG A 138 2.15 -0.39 -11.94
C ARG A 138 1.68 -1.70 -12.56
N GLY A 139 0.44 -2.09 -12.28
CA GLY A 139 -0.11 -3.34 -12.82
C GLY A 139 0.35 -4.59 -12.09
N PHE A 140 0.91 -4.46 -10.90
CA PHE A 140 1.49 -5.59 -10.17
C PHE A 140 1.07 -5.54 -8.70
N LEU A 141 0.26 -6.50 -8.28
CA LEU A 141 -0.20 -6.61 -6.89
C LEU A 141 0.27 -7.93 -6.30
N LEU A 142 0.37 -7.96 -4.99
CA LEU A 142 0.75 -9.14 -4.22
C LEU A 142 -0.41 -9.55 -3.34
N GLU A 143 -0.71 -10.83 -3.33
CA GLU A 143 -1.69 -11.39 -2.41
C GLU A 143 -0.95 -11.91 -1.19
N ILE A 144 -1.28 -11.38 -0.02
CA ILE A 144 -0.63 -11.75 1.24
C ILE A 144 -1.66 -11.75 2.36
N SER A 145 -1.26 -12.33 3.50
CA SER A 145 -2.01 -12.18 4.74
C SER A 145 -1.79 -10.78 5.29
N PRO A 146 -2.84 -10.07 5.71
CA PRO A 146 -2.66 -8.73 6.28
C PRO A 146 -1.81 -8.73 7.55
N GLN A 147 -1.73 -9.84 8.26
CA GLN A 147 -0.94 -9.92 9.48
C GLN A 147 0.54 -9.64 9.24
N ILE A 148 1.04 -9.89 8.02
CA ILE A 148 2.41 -9.60 7.66
C ILE A 148 2.72 -8.10 7.81
N LEU A 149 1.73 -7.25 7.59
CA LEU A 149 1.92 -5.80 7.71
C LEU A 149 2.28 -5.39 9.14
N VAL A 150 1.85 -6.15 10.12
CA VAL A 150 2.18 -5.90 11.52
C VAL A 150 3.41 -6.70 11.94
N ASP A 151 3.39 -8.02 11.70
CA ASP A 151 4.42 -8.92 12.25
C ASP A 151 5.78 -8.76 11.58
N VAL A 152 5.81 -8.43 10.29
CA VAL A 152 7.05 -8.37 9.53
C VAL A 152 7.39 -6.93 9.16
N LEU A 153 6.42 -6.19 8.64
CA LEU A 153 6.64 -4.80 8.22
C LEU A 153 6.73 -3.85 9.42
N GLY A 154 6.05 -4.17 10.51
CA GLY A 154 6.08 -3.33 11.71
C GLY A 154 5.17 -2.11 11.62
N ALA A 155 4.12 -2.17 10.84
CA ALA A 155 3.18 -1.06 10.75
C ALA A 155 2.46 -0.84 12.08
N VAL A 156 2.17 0.42 12.39
CA VAL A 156 1.44 0.80 13.59
C VAL A 156 -0.04 0.89 13.24
N THR A 157 -0.88 0.18 13.98
CA THR A 157 -2.32 0.17 13.70
C THR A 157 -2.99 1.43 14.21
N VAL A 158 -3.90 1.95 13.42
CA VAL A 158 -4.68 3.15 13.75
C VAL A 158 -6.08 2.97 13.19
N SER A 159 -7.03 3.73 13.74
CA SER A 159 -8.40 3.73 13.23
C SER A 159 -8.64 5.08 12.55
N CYS A 160 -8.60 5.10 11.22
CA CYS A 160 -8.68 6.35 10.47
C CYS A 160 -9.45 6.22 9.15
N ALA A 161 -10.23 5.16 8.97
CA ALA A 161 -10.96 4.97 7.72
C ALA A 161 -12.22 5.82 7.68
N LEU A 162 -12.48 6.41 6.52
CA LEU A 162 -13.75 7.03 6.18
C LEU A 162 -14.34 6.26 5.02
N ALA A 163 -15.60 5.84 5.16
CA ALA A 163 -16.28 5.16 4.07
C ALA A 163 -16.40 6.10 2.87
N ALA A 164 -16.20 5.55 1.69
CA ALA A 164 -16.29 6.35 0.47
C ALA A 164 -17.74 6.70 0.13
#